data_0ad5ab96fc0296e15232773a3d240e61
#
_entry.id   0ad5ab96fc0296e15232773a3d240e61
#
_cell.length_a   1.000
_cell.length_b   1.000
_cell.length_c   1.000
_cell.angle_alpha   90.00
_cell.angle_beta   90.00
_cell.angle_gamma   90.00
#
_symmetry.space_group_name_H-M   'P 1'
#
loop_
_entity.id
_entity.type
_entity.pdbx_description
1 polymer ?
#
loop_
_entity_poly.entity_id
_entity_poly.type
_entity_poly.pdbx_seq_one_letter_code
_entity_poly.pdbx_strand_id
1 'polypeptide(L)'
;NEDRADWSNGMIKFYENFVNDFLYADPNNLLIFLENHDTGRFNQIYKNDFAKYQLGMTIMATMRGIPQLYYGSEIGMAGDKGKGDADIRQDFPGGWKDDTNNAFSASGRTAEQVNYFDFSKKILNWRKNKEVIHTGKLTHYIPENNVYVYFRHNDKETVMVLINNAPDTQKLNLTRFQENIKSFTLGNDILSGKTIDLKTELSIEGKTSMILELK
;
A
#
# COMPACT_ATOMS: atom_id res chain seq x y z
N ASN A 1 14.14 -5.99 -10.32
CA ASN A 1 13.22 -7.08 -10.03
C ASN A 1 12.79 -7.04 -8.56
N GLU A 2 11.55 -6.66 -8.30
CA GLU A 2 11.04 -6.42 -6.94
C GLU A 2 10.83 -7.71 -6.13
N ASP A 3 10.85 -8.88 -6.76
CA ASP A 3 10.76 -10.17 -6.06
C ASP A 3 12.11 -10.64 -5.51
N ARG A 4 13.22 -10.05 -5.96
CA ARG A 4 14.54 -10.33 -5.40
C ARG A 4 14.79 -9.50 -4.15
N ALA A 5 15.44 -10.08 -3.17
CA ALA A 5 15.84 -9.41 -1.93
C ALA A 5 17.37 -9.29 -1.90
N ASP A 6 17.89 -8.26 -2.53
CA ASP A 6 19.33 -7.93 -2.52
C ASP A 6 19.54 -6.41 -2.44
N TRP A 7 20.81 -5.97 -2.44
CA TRP A 7 21.17 -4.57 -2.31
C TRP A 7 20.68 -3.64 -3.45
N SER A 8 20.21 -4.19 -4.56
CA SER A 8 19.83 -3.43 -5.75
C SER A 8 18.39 -3.71 -6.20
N ASN A 9 17.69 -4.63 -5.54
CA ASN A 9 16.36 -5.09 -5.95
C ASN A 9 15.42 -5.26 -4.77
N GLY A 10 14.15 -5.37 -5.06
CA GLY A 10 13.10 -5.58 -4.05
C GLY A 10 12.76 -4.31 -3.28
N MET A 11 12.38 -4.49 -2.04
CA MET A 11 11.90 -3.41 -1.18
C MET A 11 12.97 -2.38 -0.82
N ILE A 12 14.26 -2.68 -1.02
CA ILE A 12 15.34 -1.71 -0.80
C ILE A 12 15.18 -0.45 -1.65
N LYS A 13 14.61 -0.56 -2.86
CA LYS A 13 14.36 0.58 -3.74
C LYS A 13 13.40 1.62 -3.14
N PHE A 14 12.41 1.18 -2.36
CA PHE A 14 11.56 2.10 -1.62
C PHE A 14 12.35 2.81 -0.53
N TYR A 15 13.13 2.06 0.24
CA TYR A 15 13.99 2.64 1.27
C TYR A 15 14.92 3.71 0.69
N GLU A 16 15.68 3.39 -0.36
CA GLU A 16 16.62 4.30 -1.03
C GLU A 16 15.92 5.54 -1.62
N ASN A 17 14.70 5.41 -2.09
CA ASN A 17 13.93 6.56 -2.57
C ASN A 17 13.57 7.50 -1.42
N PHE A 18 13.06 6.97 -0.31
CA PHE A 18 12.58 7.77 0.80
C PHE A 18 13.70 8.37 1.67
N VAL A 19 14.93 7.83 1.66
CA VAL A 19 16.06 8.49 2.35
C VAL A 19 16.42 9.83 1.72
N ASN A 20 15.95 10.11 0.50
CA ASN A 20 16.16 11.38 -0.18
C ASN A 20 15.13 12.47 0.20
N ASP A 21 14.23 12.20 1.15
CA ASP A 21 13.19 13.15 1.56
C ASP A 21 13.74 14.49 2.06
N PHE A 22 14.98 14.52 2.56
CA PHE A 22 15.66 15.75 2.96
C PHE A 22 15.90 16.76 1.81
N LEU A 23 15.77 16.33 0.56
CA LEU A 23 15.87 17.20 -0.62
C LEU A 23 14.61 18.04 -0.85
N TYR A 24 13.50 17.71 -0.22
CA TYR A 24 12.22 18.38 -0.40
C TYR A 24 11.91 19.28 0.80
N ALA A 25 11.37 20.45 0.52
CA ALA A 25 10.95 21.39 1.59
C ALA A 25 9.87 20.78 2.49
N ASP A 26 8.93 20.05 1.91
CA ASP A 26 7.94 19.24 2.63
C ASP A 26 7.57 18.00 1.81
N PRO A 27 8.09 16.83 2.17
CA PRO A 27 7.79 15.60 1.45
C PRO A 27 6.32 15.15 1.58
N ASN A 28 5.55 15.67 2.56
CA ASN A 28 4.12 15.37 2.63
C ASN A 28 3.31 16.02 1.50
N ASN A 29 3.86 17.02 0.82
CA ASN A 29 3.24 17.68 -0.32
C ASN A 29 3.60 17.06 -1.68
N LEU A 30 4.38 15.99 -1.70
CA LEU A 30 4.67 15.26 -2.93
C LEU A 30 3.48 14.40 -3.36
N LEU A 31 3.13 14.47 -4.65
CA LEU A 31 2.15 13.57 -5.24
C LEU A 31 2.72 12.16 -5.39
N ILE A 32 2.01 11.16 -4.91
CA ILE A 32 2.40 9.75 -5.03
C ILE A 32 1.27 8.94 -5.67
N PHE A 33 1.61 8.01 -6.55
CA PHE A 33 0.65 7.20 -7.28
C PHE A 33 1.27 5.86 -7.72
N LEU A 34 0.44 4.86 -7.96
CA LEU A 34 0.83 3.58 -8.55
C LEU A 34 0.78 3.65 -10.07
N GLU A 35 -0.17 4.41 -10.61
CA GLU A 35 -0.45 4.57 -12.03
C GLU A 35 -1.12 5.91 -12.30
N ASN A 36 -1.06 6.35 -13.55
CA ASN A 36 -1.78 7.53 -14.04
C ASN A 36 -2.15 7.36 -15.51
N HIS A 37 -2.70 8.42 -16.12
CA HIS A 37 -3.13 8.44 -17.52
C HIS A 37 -1.99 8.32 -18.55
N ASP A 38 -0.73 8.36 -18.14
CA ASP A 38 0.45 8.29 -19.01
C ASP A 38 1.27 7.02 -18.80
N THR A 39 0.94 6.21 -17.78
CA THR A 39 1.63 4.94 -17.46
C THR A 39 0.76 3.74 -17.79
N GLY A 40 1.36 2.56 -17.91
CA GLY A 40 0.61 1.31 -17.90
C GLY A 40 -0.17 1.15 -16.59
N ARG A 41 -1.35 0.53 -16.67
CA ARG A 41 -2.14 0.22 -15.49
C ARG A 41 -1.37 -0.73 -14.56
N PHE A 42 -1.42 -0.48 -13.26
CA PHE A 42 -0.71 -1.29 -12.25
C PHE A 42 -1.08 -2.78 -12.37
N ASN A 43 -2.36 -3.07 -12.50
CA ASN A 43 -2.83 -4.44 -12.67
C ASN A 43 -2.32 -5.10 -13.95
N GLN A 44 -2.19 -4.36 -15.06
CA GLN A 44 -1.59 -4.89 -16.29
C GLN A 44 -0.13 -5.27 -16.07
N ILE A 45 0.64 -4.41 -15.38
CA ILE A 45 2.06 -4.64 -15.10
C ILE A 45 2.26 -5.91 -14.26
N TYR A 46 1.38 -6.14 -13.29
CA TYR A 46 1.44 -7.28 -12.37
C TYR A 46 0.46 -8.42 -12.73
N LYS A 47 -0.08 -8.45 -13.95
CA LYS A 47 -0.90 -9.56 -14.48
C LYS A 47 -2.13 -9.85 -13.60
N ASN A 48 -2.79 -8.81 -13.11
CA ASN A 48 -3.94 -8.88 -12.22
C ASN A 48 -3.67 -9.61 -10.89
N ASP A 49 -2.43 -9.55 -10.40
CA ASP A 49 -2.08 -10.07 -9.08
C ASP A 49 -2.64 -9.16 -7.98
N PHE A 50 -3.75 -9.57 -7.37
CA PHE A 50 -4.41 -8.82 -6.32
C PHE A 50 -3.53 -8.62 -5.08
N ALA A 51 -2.68 -9.58 -4.73
CA ALA A 51 -1.75 -9.41 -3.60
C ALA A 51 -0.75 -8.27 -3.88
N LYS A 52 -0.22 -8.17 -5.10
CA LYS A 52 0.63 -7.04 -5.51
C LYS A 52 -0.11 -5.70 -5.43
N TYR A 53 -1.38 -5.69 -5.87
CA TYR A 53 -2.21 -4.49 -5.72
C TYR A 53 -2.36 -4.08 -4.26
N GLN A 54 -2.64 -5.03 -3.37
CA GLN A 54 -2.77 -4.75 -1.93
C GLN A 54 -1.49 -4.17 -1.34
N LEU A 55 -0.30 -4.71 -1.69
CA LEU A 55 0.99 -4.17 -1.24
C LEU A 55 1.20 -2.73 -1.75
N GLY A 56 1.02 -2.50 -3.05
CA GLY A 56 1.17 -1.17 -3.64
C GLY A 56 0.21 -0.14 -3.04
N MET A 57 -1.06 -0.52 -2.92
CA MET A 57 -2.10 0.33 -2.35
C MET A 57 -1.86 0.65 -0.87
N THR A 58 -1.32 -0.32 -0.10
CA THR A 58 -0.93 -0.10 1.29
C THR A 58 0.19 0.95 1.37
N ILE A 59 1.23 0.83 0.55
CA ILE A 59 2.32 1.82 0.51
C ILE A 59 1.77 3.20 0.13
N MET A 60 1.00 3.30 -0.96
CA MET A 60 0.43 4.56 -1.42
C MET A 60 -0.47 5.22 -0.36
N ALA A 61 -1.26 4.44 0.35
CA ALA A 61 -2.21 4.97 1.35
C ALA A 61 -1.58 5.31 2.70
N THR A 62 -0.38 4.82 3.03
CA THR A 62 0.23 5.01 4.35
C THR A 62 1.55 5.77 4.33
N MET A 63 2.21 5.84 3.19
CA MET A 63 3.45 6.61 3.03
C MET A 63 3.16 8.13 3.08
N ARG A 64 4.21 8.92 3.31
CA ARG A 64 4.15 10.38 3.22
C ARG A 64 3.78 10.81 1.80
N GLY A 65 3.09 11.94 1.66
CA GLY A 65 2.65 12.51 0.38
C GLY A 65 1.14 12.45 0.18
N ILE A 66 0.71 12.99 -0.94
CA ILE A 66 -0.69 13.07 -1.36
C ILE A 66 -0.97 11.91 -2.32
N PRO A 67 -1.75 10.90 -1.93
CA PRO A 67 -2.04 9.78 -2.81
C PRO A 67 -2.98 10.20 -3.94
N GLN A 68 -2.59 9.89 -5.17
CA GLN A 68 -3.43 10.03 -6.35
C GLN A 68 -3.89 8.63 -6.79
N LEU A 69 -5.18 8.39 -6.74
CA LEU A 69 -5.80 7.18 -7.28
C LEU A 69 -6.31 7.49 -8.69
N TYR A 70 -5.80 6.77 -9.68
CA TYR A 70 -6.30 6.88 -11.05
C TYR A 70 -7.63 6.11 -11.14
N TYR A 71 -8.64 6.68 -11.83
CA TYR A 71 -9.95 6.04 -11.92
C TYR A 71 -9.86 4.61 -12.45
N GLY A 72 -10.68 3.73 -11.89
CA GLY A 72 -10.68 2.32 -12.25
C GLY A 72 -9.65 1.46 -11.53
N SER A 73 -8.62 2.05 -10.87
CA SER A 73 -7.70 1.29 -10.01
C SER A 73 -8.46 0.59 -8.90
N GLU A 74 -9.49 1.25 -8.35
CA GLU A 74 -10.34 0.75 -7.27
C GLU A 74 -11.21 -0.46 -7.65
N ILE A 75 -11.31 -0.78 -8.93
CA ILE A 75 -11.99 -1.97 -9.44
C ILE A 75 -11.07 -2.90 -10.24
N GLY A 76 -9.78 -2.64 -10.20
CA GLY A 76 -8.79 -3.48 -10.84
C GLY A 76 -8.71 -3.35 -12.36
N MET A 77 -9.04 -2.19 -12.94
CA MET A 77 -8.89 -1.97 -14.39
C MET A 77 -7.44 -2.20 -14.84
N ALA A 78 -7.29 -2.91 -15.94
CA ALA A 78 -6.00 -3.15 -16.60
C ALA A 78 -5.88 -2.28 -17.86
N GLY A 79 -4.67 -2.13 -18.39
CA GLY A 79 -4.38 -1.41 -19.63
C GLY A 79 -2.89 -1.33 -19.88
N ASP A 80 -2.50 -1.60 -21.11
CA ASP A 80 -1.12 -1.70 -21.56
C ASP A 80 -0.71 -0.43 -22.32
N LYS A 81 0.21 0.35 -21.75
CA LYS A 81 0.77 1.54 -22.39
C LYS A 81 1.41 1.23 -23.76
N GLY A 82 1.96 0.02 -23.92
CA GLY A 82 2.53 -0.43 -25.20
C GLY A 82 1.51 -0.51 -26.35
N LYS A 83 0.22 -0.60 -26.02
CA LYS A 83 -0.89 -0.56 -27.02
C LYS A 83 -1.43 0.85 -27.27
N GLY A 84 -0.90 1.85 -26.56
CA GLY A 84 -1.28 3.24 -26.73
C GLY A 84 -2.18 3.79 -25.61
N ASP A 85 -2.46 5.09 -25.68
CA ASP A 85 -3.20 5.80 -24.65
C ASP A 85 -4.65 5.32 -24.50
N ALA A 86 -5.29 4.91 -25.59
CA ALA A 86 -6.66 4.42 -25.56
C ALA A 86 -6.80 3.16 -24.66
N ASP A 87 -5.78 2.29 -24.63
CA ASP A 87 -5.82 1.06 -23.84
C ASP A 87 -5.72 1.34 -22.32
N ILE A 88 -5.00 2.37 -21.93
CA ILE A 88 -4.87 2.77 -20.51
C ILE A 88 -5.95 3.75 -20.05
N ARG A 89 -6.72 4.34 -20.97
CA ARG A 89 -7.77 5.34 -20.71
C ARG A 89 -9.16 4.83 -21.10
N GLN A 90 -9.38 3.52 -21.00
CA GLN A 90 -10.68 2.90 -21.29
C GLN A 90 -11.77 3.47 -20.39
N ASP A 91 -13.01 3.47 -20.89
CA ASP A 91 -14.17 3.92 -20.14
C ASP A 91 -14.38 3.06 -18.87
N PHE A 92 -14.87 3.70 -17.82
CA PHE A 92 -15.24 3.00 -16.59
C PHE A 92 -16.51 2.16 -16.85
N PRO A 93 -16.51 0.86 -16.51
CA PRO A 93 -17.63 -0.03 -16.83
C PRO A 93 -18.96 0.43 -16.19
N GLY A 94 -20.00 0.57 -16.98
CA GLY A 94 -21.35 0.98 -16.54
C GLY A 94 -21.69 2.45 -16.83
N GLY A 95 -20.82 3.19 -17.53
CA GLY A 95 -21.07 4.55 -17.96
C GLY A 95 -21.93 4.66 -19.23
N TRP A 96 -22.03 3.58 -20.01
CA TRP A 96 -22.69 3.57 -21.30
C TRP A 96 -23.83 2.55 -21.37
N LYS A 97 -24.78 2.79 -22.30
CA LYS A 97 -25.98 1.98 -22.47
C LYS A 97 -25.69 0.50 -22.76
N ASP A 98 -24.63 0.25 -23.51
CA ASP A 98 -24.28 -1.08 -24.01
C ASP A 98 -23.24 -1.81 -23.13
N ASP A 99 -22.89 -1.23 -21.98
CA ASP A 99 -21.98 -1.86 -21.04
C ASP A 99 -22.58 -3.14 -20.46
N THR A 100 -21.81 -4.22 -20.47
CA THR A 100 -22.25 -5.54 -20.00
C THR A 100 -22.37 -5.64 -18.49
N ASN A 101 -21.63 -4.78 -17.77
CA ASN A 101 -21.72 -4.67 -16.31
C ASN A 101 -21.65 -3.21 -15.87
N ASN A 102 -22.10 -2.93 -14.65
CA ASN A 102 -22.10 -1.58 -14.08
C ASN A 102 -21.31 -1.56 -12.77
N ALA A 103 -20.03 -1.22 -12.84
CA ALA A 103 -19.16 -1.19 -11.67
C ALA A 103 -19.42 -0.01 -10.73
N PHE A 104 -20.25 0.97 -11.10
CA PHE A 104 -20.72 2.03 -10.18
C PHE A 104 -21.62 1.47 -9.09
N SER A 105 -22.38 0.41 -9.39
CA SER A 105 -23.27 -0.23 -8.41
C SER A 105 -22.63 -1.47 -7.77
N ALA A 106 -22.94 -1.73 -6.51
CA ALA A 106 -22.42 -2.91 -5.81
C ALA A 106 -22.87 -4.22 -6.47
N SER A 107 -24.12 -4.28 -6.95
CA SER A 107 -24.66 -5.46 -7.63
C SER A 107 -24.15 -5.68 -9.06
N GLY A 108 -23.54 -4.66 -9.66
CA GLY A 108 -23.02 -4.75 -11.02
C GLY A 108 -21.51 -5.04 -11.09
N ARG A 109 -20.81 -5.06 -9.96
CA ARG A 109 -19.40 -5.44 -9.90
C ARG A 109 -19.23 -6.94 -10.02
N THR A 110 -18.21 -7.38 -10.75
CA THR A 110 -17.78 -8.77 -10.70
C THR A 110 -17.18 -9.10 -9.33
N ALA A 111 -17.04 -10.39 -8.98
CA ALA A 111 -16.43 -10.81 -7.73
C ALA A 111 -14.99 -10.28 -7.58
N GLU A 112 -14.24 -10.23 -8.67
CA GLU A 112 -12.89 -9.66 -8.69
C GLU A 112 -12.93 -8.15 -8.41
N GLN A 113 -13.77 -7.39 -9.11
CA GLN A 113 -13.94 -5.95 -8.90
C GLN A 113 -14.35 -5.62 -7.45
N VAL A 114 -15.16 -6.46 -6.82
CA VAL A 114 -15.54 -6.32 -5.40
C VAL A 114 -14.32 -6.38 -4.50
N ASN A 115 -13.40 -7.33 -4.72
CA ASN A 115 -12.18 -7.47 -3.91
C ASN A 115 -11.33 -6.19 -3.96
N TYR A 116 -11.08 -5.65 -5.15
CA TYR A 116 -10.33 -4.40 -5.34
C TYR A 116 -11.04 -3.22 -4.68
N PHE A 117 -12.35 -3.11 -4.91
CA PHE A 117 -13.15 -2.01 -4.38
C PHE A 117 -13.20 -2.01 -2.85
N ASP A 118 -13.47 -3.15 -2.24
CA ASP A 118 -13.62 -3.25 -0.79
C ASP A 118 -12.29 -3.00 -0.08
N PHE A 119 -11.18 -3.50 -0.63
CA PHE A 119 -9.86 -3.20 -0.10
C PHE A 119 -9.53 -1.71 -0.18
N SER A 120 -9.71 -1.11 -1.36
CA SER A 120 -9.44 0.32 -1.59
C SER A 120 -10.32 1.20 -0.71
N LYS A 121 -11.61 0.90 -0.63
CA LYS A 121 -12.58 1.58 0.23
C LYS A 121 -12.18 1.51 1.70
N LYS A 122 -11.77 0.32 2.18
CA LYS A 122 -11.37 0.11 3.57
C LYS A 122 -10.17 0.98 3.94
N ILE A 123 -9.09 0.89 3.17
CA ILE A 123 -7.84 1.57 3.50
C ILE A 123 -7.95 3.10 3.34
N LEU A 124 -8.64 3.58 2.29
CA LEU A 124 -8.80 5.02 2.05
C LEU A 124 -9.77 5.67 3.04
N ASN A 125 -10.85 4.99 3.46
CA ASN A 125 -11.72 5.51 4.51
C ASN A 125 -11.02 5.56 5.87
N TRP A 126 -10.17 4.57 6.19
CA TRP A 126 -9.34 4.62 7.37
C TRP A 126 -8.37 5.82 7.30
N ARG A 127 -7.61 5.95 6.18
CA ARG A 127 -6.68 7.05 5.98
C ARG A 127 -7.33 8.41 6.15
N LYS A 128 -8.53 8.62 5.63
CA LYS A 128 -9.25 9.91 5.64
C LYS A 128 -9.30 10.57 7.03
N ASN A 129 -9.33 9.78 8.09
CA ASN A 129 -9.48 10.25 9.46
C ASN A 129 -8.18 10.11 10.28
N LYS A 130 -7.03 9.87 9.63
CA LYS A 130 -5.74 9.63 10.29
C LYS A 130 -4.75 10.77 10.05
N GLU A 131 -4.77 11.74 10.98
CA GLU A 131 -3.84 12.89 10.96
C GLU A 131 -2.37 12.43 10.90
N VAL A 132 -2.02 11.40 11.66
CA VAL A 132 -0.66 10.83 11.69
C VAL A 132 -0.18 10.35 10.32
N ILE A 133 -1.07 9.92 9.44
CA ILE A 133 -0.72 9.53 8.08
C ILE A 133 -0.56 10.76 7.17
N HIS A 134 -1.30 11.84 7.43
CA HIS A 134 -1.25 13.04 6.62
C HIS A 134 -0.02 13.89 6.91
N THR A 135 0.29 14.10 8.19
CA THR A 135 1.28 15.09 8.65
C THR A 135 2.35 14.50 9.57
N GLY A 136 2.21 13.24 10.00
CA GLY A 136 3.15 12.60 10.92
C GLY A 136 4.54 12.41 10.29
N LYS A 137 5.53 12.24 11.15
CA LYS A 137 6.90 11.92 10.76
C LYS A 137 6.99 10.50 10.21
N LEU A 138 7.93 10.29 9.30
CA LEU A 138 8.29 8.98 8.78
C LEU A 138 9.58 8.50 9.47
N THR A 139 9.54 7.34 10.10
CA THR A 139 10.74 6.57 10.47
C THR A 139 10.67 5.26 9.73
N HIS A 140 11.74 4.87 9.03
CA HIS A 140 11.74 3.65 8.25
C HIS A 140 13.06 2.89 8.38
N TYR A 141 13.00 1.59 8.18
CA TYR A 141 14.11 0.67 8.41
C TYR A 141 14.56 0.01 7.11
N ILE A 142 15.86 -0.28 7.00
CA ILE A 142 16.39 -1.01 5.85
C ILE A 142 15.63 -2.34 5.73
N PRO A 143 15.07 -2.68 4.55
CA PRO A 143 14.36 -3.93 4.36
C PRO A 143 15.26 -5.15 4.58
N GLU A 144 14.70 -6.17 5.21
CA GLU A 144 15.35 -7.49 5.37
C GLU A 144 14.43 -8.57 4.80
N ASN A 145 14.98 -9.54 4.08
CA ASN A 145 14.24 -10.65 3.46
C ASN A 145 13.03 -10.18 2.62
N ASN A 146 13.17 -9.06 1.93
CA ASN A 146 12.10 -8.41 1.17
C ASN A 146 10.89 -7.95 2.00
N VAL A 147 11.10 -7.75 3.32
CA VAL A 147 10.12 -7.11 4.21
C VAL A 147 10.55 -5.69 4.49
N TYR A 148 9.64 -4.75 4.25
CA TYR A 148 9.85 -3.34 4.54
C TYR A 148 8.99 -2.91 5.71
N VAL A 149 9.61 -2.28 6.72
CA VAL A 149 8.92 -1.78 7.91
C VAL A 149 9.17 -0.28 8.05
N TYR A 150 8.10 0.45 8.27
CA TYR A 150 8.15 1.88 8.55
C TYR A 150 7.06 2.30 9.53
N PHE A 151 7.25 3.47 10.11
CA PHE A 151 6.34 4.07 11.06
C PHE A 151 5.90 5.45 10.59
N ARG A 152 4.62 5.75 10.79
CA ARG A 152 4.10 7.11 10.78
C ARG A 152 3.76 7.46 12.22
N HIS A 153 4.29 8.55 12.71
CA HIS A 153 4.09 8.91 14.12
C HIS A 153 4.00 10.42 14.32
N ASN A 154 3.26 10.81 15.32
CA ASN A 154 3.17 12.15 15.89
C ASN A 154 3.06 12.04 17.41
N ASP A 155 2.79 13.14 18.11
CA ASP A 155 2.70 13.17 19.58
C ASP A 155 1.50 12.39 20.15
N LYS A 156 0.53 12.01 19.30
CA LYS A 156 -0.73 11.36 19.71
C LYS A 156 -0.82 9.89 19.29
N GLU A 157 -0.28 9.56 18.15
CA GLU A 157 -0.50 8.25 17.51
C GLU A 157 0.79 7.73 16.85
N THR A 158 0.93 6.41 16.84
CA THR A 158 1.95 5.70 16.08
C THR A 158 1.30 4.58 15.27
N VAL A 159 1.57 4.56 13.98
CA VAL A 159 1.16 3.49 13.07
C VAL A 159 2.41 2.80 12.55
N MET A 160 2.48 1.48 12.74
CA MET A 160 3.51 0.62 12.16
C MET A 160 2.97 -0.05 10.91
N VAL A 161 3.70 0.07 9.81
CA VAL A 161 3.34 -0.55 8.54
C VAL A 161 4.39 -1.58 8.16
N LEU A 162 3.92 -2.78 7.83
CA LEU A 162 4.76 -3.89 7.41
C LEU A 162 4.33 -4.33 6.01
N ILE A 163 5.29 -4.46 5.11
CA ILE A 163 5.08 -4.92 3.73
C ILE A 163 5.96 -6.15 3.52
N ASN A 164 5.38 -7.32 3.40
CA ASN A 164 6.11 -8.53 3.04
C ASN A 164 5.93 -8.82 1.54
N ASN A 165 6.93 -8.50 0.75
CA ASN A 165 6.96 -8.83 -0.67
C ASN A 165 7.67 -10.18 -0.98
N ALA A 166 8.12 -10.92 0.04
CA ALA A 166 8.58 -12.29 -0.14
C ALA A 166 7.40 -13.24 -0.43
N PRO A 167 7.63 -14.38 -1.10
CA PRO A 167 6.57 -15.37 -1.32
C PRO A 167 6.15 -16.08 -0.02
N ASP A 168 7.05 -16.15 0.97
CA ASP A 168 6.89 -16.94 2.18
C ASP A 168 6.64 -16.06 3.40
N THR A 169 6.09 -16.67 4.46
CA THR A 169 5.97 -16.05 5.79
C THR A 169 7.35 -15.64 6.32
N GLN A 170 7.44 -14.40 6.78
CA GLN A 170 8.64 -13.88 7.42
C GLN A 170 8.41 -13.62 8.91
N LYS A 171 9.44 -13.87 9.70
CA LYS A 171 9.47 -13.61 11.14
C LYS A 171 10.37 -12.41 11.40
N LEU A 172 9.83 -11.41 12.09
CA LEU A 172 10.53 -10.19 12.42
C LEU A 172 10.85 -10.15 13.91
N ASN A 173 12.12 -9.94 14.24
CA ASN A 173 12.53 -9.63 15.59
C ASN A 173 12.17 -8.17 15.91
N LEU A 174 11.23 -7.96 16.80
CA LEU A 174 10.74 -6.64 17.16
C LEU A 174 11.72 -5.79 17.97
N THR A 175 12.79 -6.38 18.53
CA THR A 175 13.85 -5.61 19.23
C THR A 175 14.52 -4.60 18.29
N ARG A 176 14.55 -4.87 16.99
CA ARG A 176 15.06 -3.97 15.97
C ARG A 176 14.32 -2.62 15.91
N PHE A 177 13.05 -2.62 16.30
CA PHE A 177 12.16 -1.45 16.20
C PHE A 177 11.88 -0.79 17.55
N GLN A 178 12.65 -1.11 18.59
CA GLN A 178 12.40 -0.68 19.97
C GLN A 178 12.31 0.83 20.15
N GLU A 179 13.03 1.62 19.36
CA GLU A 179 12.93 3.08 19.43
C GLU A 179 11.50 3.60 19.14
N ASN A 180 10.74 2.89 18.28
CA ASN A 180 9.39 3.26 17.90
C ASN A 180 8.31 2.49 18.67
N ILE A 181 8.60 1.30 19.22
CA ILE A 181 7.57 0.43 19.81
C ILE A 181 7.68 0.24 21.32
N LYS A 182 8.75 0.67 21.98
CA LYS A 182 9.01 0.42 23.41
C LYS A 182 7.89 0.84 24.37
N SER A 183 7.06 1.79 23.98
CA SER A 183 5.93 2.28 24.78
C SER A 183 4.62 1.56 24.51
N PHE A 184 4.62 0.57 23.60
CA PHE A 184 3.44 -0.11 23.15
C PHE A 184 3.57 -1.62 23.40
N THR A 185 2.45 -2.28 23.65
CA THR A 185 2.41 -3.74 23.85
C THR A 185 1.56 -4.44 22.81
N LEU A 186 0.66 -3.72 22.17
CA LEU A 186 -0.31 -4.23 21.20
C LEU A 186 -0.36 -3.36 19.97
N GLY A 187 -0.73 -3.94 18.84
CA GLY A 187 -1.09 -3.24 17.62
C GLY A 187 -2.42 -3.76 17.07
N ASN A 188 -3.33 -2.88 16.70
CA ASN A 188 -4.55 -3.27 16.01
C ASN A 188 -4.32 -3.21 14.50
N ASP A 189 -4.35 -4.35 13.83
CA ASP A 189 -4.24 -4.39 12.38
C ASP A 189 -5.55 -3.97 11.72
N ILE A 190 -5.53 -2.86 11.02
CA ILE A 190 -6.72 -2.29 10.38
C ILE A 190 -7.17 -3.13 9.16
N LEU A 191 -6.28 -3.92 8.56
CA LEU A 191 -6.62 -4.74 7.41
C LEU A 191 -7.36 -6.02 7.82
N SER A 192 -6.88 -6.73 8.82
CA SER A 192 -7.50 -7.97 9.31
C SER A 192 -8.49 -7.77 10.47
N GLY A 193 -8.40 -6.65 11.19
CA GLY A 193 -9.14 -6.39 12.42
C GLY A 193 -8.59 -7.12 13.64
N LYS A 194 -7.46 -7.81 13.53
CA LYS A 194 -6.84 -8.57 14.61
C LYS A 194 -5.99 -7.67 15.51
N THR A 195 -5.93 -8.01 16.79
CA THR A 195 -4.97 -7.44 17.74
C THR A 195 -3.70 -8.29 17.74
N ILE A 196 -2.55 -7.65 17.61
CA ILE A 196 -1.22 -8.27 17.51
C ILE A 196 -0.41 -7.91 18.75
N ASP A 197 0.22 -8.90 19.38
CA ASP A 197 1.17 -8.72 20.48
C ASP A 197 2.54 -8.27 19.93
N LEU A 198 3.12 -7.25 20.54
CA LEU A 198 4.37 -6.63 20.11
C LEU A 198 5.58 -6.96 21.01
N LYS A 199 5.54 -8.03 21.77
CA LYS A 199 6.59 -8.33 22.77
C LYS A 199 7.95 -8.66 22.19
N THR A 200 8.05 -9.66 21.32
CA THR A 200 9.35 -10.18 20.86
C THR A 200 9.44 -10.44 19.37
N GLU A 201 8.47 -11.13 18.82
CA GLU A 201 8.47 -11.58 17.42
C GLU A 201 7.09 -11.35 16.80
N LEU A 202 7.08 -10.99 15.51
CA LEU A 202 5.87 -10.87 14.71
C LEU A 202 6.04 -11.67 13.42
N SER A 203 5.04 -12.48 13.09
CA SER A 203 5.01 -13.19 11.80
C SER A 203 4.09 -12.46 10.82
N ILE A 204 4.55 -12.32 9.57
CA ILE A 204 3.77 -11.75 8.48
C ILE A 204 3.78 -12.71 7.29
N GLU A 205 2.61 -13.09 6.81
CA GLU A 205 2.45 -14.01 5.67
C GLU A 205 3.07 -13.44 4.39
N GLY A 206 3.44 -14.34 3.46
CA GLY A 206 3.99 -13.95 2.16
C GLY A 206 3.01 -13.11 1.34
N LYS A 207 3.54 -12.13 0.59
CA LYS A 207 2.75 -11.22 -0.26
C LYS A 207 1.58 -10.54 0.47
N THR A 208 1.79 -10.18 1.75
CA THR A 208 0.79 -9.47 2.55
C THR A 208 1.34 -8.18 3.16
N SER A 209 0.46 -7.37 3.67
CA SER A 209 0.78 -6.18 4.44
C SER A 209 -0.01 -6.13 5.75
N MET A 210 0.50 -5.42 6.74
CA MET A 210 -0.18 -5.10 7.99
C MET A 210 -0.08 -3.60 8.25
N ILE A 211 -1.14 -3.03 8.79
CA ILE A 211 -1.18 -1.63 9.25
C ILE A 211 -1.62 -1.65 10.70
N LEU A 212 -0.67 -1.51 11.60
CA LEU A 212 -0.89 -1.63 13.04
C LEU A 212 -1.01 -0.26 13.69
N GLU A 213 -2.18 0.04 14.23
CA GLU A 213 -2.35 1.16 15.18
C GLU A 213 -1.81 0.71 16.53
N LEU A 214 -0.71 1.31 16.99
CA LEU A 214 -0.02 0.91 18.22
C LEU A 214 -0.74 1.41 19.48
N LYS A 215 -0.77 0.56 20.53
CA LYS A 215 -1.43 0.82 21.81
C LYS A 215 -0.59 0.34 23.00
#